data_9b5aceb6238c3eace861dba42a2e9dbb
#
_entry.id   9b5aceb6238c3eace861dba42a2e9dbb
#
_cell.length_a   1.000
_cell.length_b   1.000
_cell.length_c   1.000
_cell.angle_alpha   90.00
_cell.angle_beta   90.00
_cell.angle_gamma   90.00
#
_symmetry.space_group_name_H-M   'P 1'
#
loop_
_entity.id
_entity.type
_entity.pdbx_description
1 polymer ?
#
loop_
_entity_poly.entity_id
_entity_poly.type
_entity_poly.pdbx_seq_one_letter_code
_entity_poly.pdbx_strand_id
1 'polypeptide(L)'
;MKIYGDLISPFVRMTVVTAHEVGLGDKVQHIVEAVKPTEVNAKLSQLSPIGKIPVLETDHGHGVYDSRVIIEYLAHVAGNDEIIPDEPVKRFRVLTLQALAQGVSDSAVAYRYEVGVRPKGLQWDDWMKRTVSRINAGLDDLDRNWSDVLGHANAGSIAAAVSLSYLDFRLGDLGWRNGRPQLQAFHEEFSKRPSMVKTALQAK
;
A
#
# COMPACT_ATOMS: atom_id res chain seq x y z
N MET A 1 -11.54 -0.70 -16.93
CA MET A 1 -11.35 -0.07 -15.61
C MET A 1 -10.07 0.79 -15.61
N LYS A 2 -9.99 1.84 -14.76
CA LYS A 2 -8.79 2.70 -14.64
C LYS A 2 -8.46 2.93 -13.16
N ILE A 3 -7.18 2.81 -12.78
CA ILE A 3 -6.70 3.17 -11.45
C ILE A 3 -5.92 4.48 -11.55
N TYR A 4 -6.37 5.49 -10.81
CA TYR A 4 -5.74 6.81 -10.75
C TYR A 4 -4.81 6.93 -9.55
N GLY A 5 -3.61 7.45 -9.81
CA GLY A 5 -2.63 7.80 -8.79
C GLY A 5 -1.19 7.54 -9.22
N ASP A 6 -0.23 8.09 -8.48
CA ASP A 6 1.21 7.81 -8.70
C ASP A 6 1.62 6.56 -7.92
N LEU A 7 2.40 5.66 -8.54
CA LEU A 7 2.92 4.43 -7.90
C LEU A 7 3.81 4.68 -6.68
N ILE A 8 4.33 5.90 -6.53
CA ILE A 8 5.05 6.30 -5.31
C ILE A 8 4.13 6.18 -4.09
N SER A 9 2.82 6.41 -4.25
CA SER A 9 1.87 6.13 -3.18
C SER A 9 1.79 4.63 -2.90
N PRO A 10 2.07 4.17 -1.67
CA PRO A 10 1.96 2.75 -1.33
C PRO A 10 0.54 2.24 -1.55
N PHE A 11 -0.47 3.08 -1.31
CA PHE A 11 -1.87 2.73 -1.49
C PHE A 11 -2.24 2.50 -2.96
N VAL A 12 -1.71 3.32 -3.88
CA VAL A 12 -1.87 3.11 -5.33
C VAL A 12 -1.14 1.85 -5.76
N ARG A 13 0.13 1.70 -5.35
CA ARG A 13 0.94 0.56 -5.75
C ARG A 13 0.33 -0.77 -5.33
N MET A 14 -0.24 -0.88 -4.10
CA MET A 14 -0.96 -2.08 -3.66
C MET A 14 -2.06 -2.48 -4.64
N THR A 15 -2.87 -1.54 -5.11
CA THR A 15 -3.99 -1.83 -6.01
C THR A 15 -3.52 -2.25 -7.39
N VAL A 16 -2.46 -1.63 -7.91
CA VAL A 16 -1.88 -2.02 -9.22
C VAL A 16 -1.18 -3.38 -9.13
N VAL A 17 -0.45 -3.65 -8.06
CA VAL A 17 0.13 -4.99 -7.78
C VAL A 17 -0.99 -6.04 -7.73
N THR A 18 -2.07 -5.76 -7.00
CA THR A 18 -3.22 -6.67 -6.92
C THR A 18 -3.83 -6.92 -8.30
N ALA A 19 -4.01 -5.89 -9.13
CA ALA A 19 -4.54 -6.08 -10.49
C ALA A 19 -3.69 -7.06 -11.31
N HIS A 20 -2.36 -7.00 -11.18
CA HIS A 20 -1.46 -7.96 -11.82
C HIS A 20 -1.55 -9.36 -11.21
N GLU A 21 -1.61 -9.48 -9.89
CA GLU A 21 -1.69 -10.78 -9.19
C GLU A 21 -2.98 -11.55 -9.52
N VAL A 22 -4.09 -10.83 -9.73
CA VAL A 22 -5.37 -11.45 -10.11
C VAL A 22 -5.57 -11.60 -11.62
N GLY A 23 -4.55 -11.34 -12.44
CA GLY A 23 -4.62 -11.47 -13.89
C GLY A 23 -5.40 -10.38 -14.63
N LEU A 24 -5.67 -9.25 -13.96
CA LEU A 24 -6.35 -8.08 -14.55
C LEU A 24 -5.39 -6.98 -15.01
N GLY A 25 -4.06 -7.19 -14.94
CA GLY A 25 -3.06 -6.16 -15.22
C GLY A 25 -3.19 -5.53 -16.60
N ASP A 26 -3.60 -6.28 -17.63
CA ASP A 26 -3.80 -5.76 -18.98
C ASP A 26 -5.22 -5.19 -19.21
N LYS A 27 -6.16 -5.43 -18.30
CA LYS A 27 -7.55 -4.94 -18.33
C LYS A 27 -7.75 -3.68 -17.49
N VAL A 28 -6.80 -3.36 -16.64
CA VAL A 28 -6.83 -2.20 -15.74
C VAL A 28 -5.77 -1.22 -16.20
N GLN A 29 -6.18 -0.08 -16.75
CA GLN A 29 -5.27 0.98 -17.14
C GLN A 29 -4.82 1.76 -15.89
N HIS A 30 -3.52 1.86 -15.68
CA HIS A 30 -2.96 2.75 -14.65
C HIS A 30 -2.78 4.16 -15.22
N ILE A 31 -3.43 5.14 -14.59
CA ILE A 31 -3.36 6.55 -14.94
C ILE A 31 -2.55 7.29 -13.87
N VAL A 32 -1.38 7.77 -14.24
CA VAL A 32 -0.56 8.57 -13.33
C VAL A 32 -1.27 9.87 -13.01
N GLU A 33 -1.64 10.06 -11.76
CA GLU A 33 -2.30 11.27 -11.26
C GLU A 33 -1.62 11.68 -9.95
N ALA A 34 -1.00 12.86 -9.96
CA ALA A 34 -0.33 13.39 -8.79
C ALA A 34 -1.33 14.16 -7.91
N VAL A 35 -1.21 13.98 -6.60
CA VAL A 35 -1.94 14.77 -5.60
C VAL A 35 -0.96 15.51 -4.70
N LYS A 36 -1.33 16.71 -4.32
CA LYS A 36 -0.63 17.47 -3.28
C LYS A 36 -1.52 17.56 -2.04
N PRO A 37 -0.97 17.42 -0.84
CA PRO A 37 -1.79 17.40 0.38
C PRO A 37 -2.51 18.73 0.67
N THR A 38 -2.09 19.82 0.04
CA THR A 38 -2.61 21.18 0.24
C THR A 38 -3.46 21.70 -0.91
N GLU A 39 -3.68 20.89 -1.97
CA GLU A 39 -4.41 21.31 -3.17
C GLU A 39 -5.55 20.34 -3.49
N VAL A 40 -6.64 20.87 -4.02
CA VAL A 40 -7.76 20.05 -4.52
C VAL A 40 -7.44 19.56 -5.93
N ASN A 41 -7.57 18.26 -6.16
CA ASN A 41 -7.54 17.70 -7.51
C ASN A 41 -8.98 17.58 -8.04
N ALA A 42 -9.40 18.52 -8.91
CA ALA A 42 -10.76 18.59 -9.42
C ALA A 42 -11.19 17.34 -10.22
N LYS A 43 -10.25 16.70 -10.91
CA LYS A 43 -10.52 15.46 -11.67
C LYS A 43 -10.85 14.29 -10.75
N LEU A 44 -10.03 14.07 -9.73
CA LEU A 44 -10.27 13.01 -8.76
C LEU A 44 -11.52 13.26 -7.92
N SER A 45 -11.84 14.52 -7.63
CA SER A 45 -13.04 14.89 -6.86
C SER A 45 -14.35 14.51 -7.57
N GLN A 46 -14.34 14.29 -8.88
CA GLN A 46 -15.49 13.80 -9.63
C GLN A 46 -15.74 12.29 -9.38
N LEU A 47 -14.70 11.52 -9.09
CA LEU A 47 -14.77 10.09 -8.82
C LEU A 47 -14.80 9.77 -7.32
N SER A 48 -14.19 10.61 -6.51
CA SER A 48 -14.12 10.49 -5.05
C SER A 48 -14.14 11.88 -4.40
N PRO A 49 -15.16 12.21 -3.58
CA PRO A 49 -15.29 13.52 -2.95
C PRO A 49 -14.14 13.83 -1.96
N ILE A 50 -13.42 12.78 -1.52
CA ILE A 50 -12.28 12.92 -0.60
C ILE A 50 -11.01 13.38 -1.36
N GLY A 51 -10.95 13.19 -2.69
CA GLY A 51 -9.82 13.62 -3.53
C GLY A 51 -8.50 12.93 -3.23
N LYS A 52 -8.52 11.74 -2.61
CA LYS A 52 -7.32 10.92 -2.32
C LYS A 52 -7.10 9.88 -3.41
N ILE A 53 -5.86 9.44 -3.54
CA ILE A 53 -5.44 8.31 -4.38
C ILE A 53 -5.16 7.06 -3.51
N PRO A 54 -5.43 5.86 -4.03
CA PRO A 54 -6.01 5.53 -5.34
C PRO A 54 -7.52 5.77 -5.42
N VAL A 55 -8.00 5.97 -6.67
CA VAL A 55 -9.40 5.78 -7.04
C VAL A 55 -9.43 4.84 -8.24
N LEU A 56 -10.30 3.85 -8.23
CA LEU A 56 -10.59 3.02 -9.40
C LEU A 56 -11.88 3.50 -10.05
N GLU A 57 -11.83 3.84 -11.33
CA GLU A 57 -13.00 4.08 -12.19
C GLU A 57 -13.42 2.76 -12.82
N THR A 58 -14.63 2.31 -12.53
CA THR A 58 -15.22 1.11 -13.14
C THR A 58 -15.59 1.35 -14.60
N ASP A 59 -15.90 0.29 -15.34
CA ASP A 59 -16.36 0.41 -16.74
C ASP A 59 -17.74 1.10 -16.85
N HIS A 60 -18.47 1.24 -15.74
CA HIS A 60 -19.72 2.00 -15.63
C HIS A 60 -19.52 3.46 -15.16
N GLY A 61 -18.27 3.92 -15.01
CA GLY A 61 -17.96 5.29 -14.62
C GLY A 61 -18.08 5.56 -13.12
N HIS A 62 -18.27 4.55 -12.27
CA HIS A 62 -18.31 4.73 -10.81
C HIS A 62 -16.92 4.71 -10.21
N GLY A 63 -16.68 5.59 -9.22
CA GLY A 63 -15.46 5.59 -8.43
C GLY A 63 -15.54 4.58 -7.27
N VAL A 64 -14.53 3.70 -7.19
CA VAL A 64 -14.32 2.78 -6.05
C VAL A 64 -13.09 3.28 -5.27
N TYR A 65 -13.18 3.41 -3.96
CA TYR A 65 -12.16 3.85 -3.00
C TYR A 65 -12.55 3.38 -1.58
N ASP A 66 -11.61 3.18 -0.60
CA ASP A 66 -10.17 3.38 -0.73
C ASP A 66 -9.43 2.14 -1.32
N SER A 67 -8.11 2.07 -1.11
CA SER A 67 -7.29 0.96 -1.61
C SER A 67 -7.75 -0.43 -1.13
N ARG A 68 -8.33 -0.53 0.06
CA ARG A 68 -8.87 -1.80 0.60
C ARG A 68 -10.06 -2.27 -0.21
N VAL A 69 -11.00 -1.37 -0.46
CA VAL A 69 -12.18 -1.66 -1.27
C VAL A 69 -11.81 -1.96 -2.71
N ILE A 70 -10.81 -1.25 -3.27
CA ILE A 70 -10.31 -1.53 -4.63
C ILE A 70 -9.70 -2.93 -4.71
N ILE A 71 -8.90 -3.34 -3.73
CA ILE A 71 -8.29 -4.68 -3.69
C ILE A 71 -9.38 -5.76 -3.64
N GLU A 72 -10.39 -5.60 -2.78
CA GLU A 72 -11.52 -6.53 -2.69
C GLU A 72 -12.34 -6.54 -3.99
N TYR A 73 -12.60 -5.38 -4.59
CA TYR A 73 -13.29 -5.26 -5.87
C TYR A 73 -12.54 -5.98 -7.01
N LEU A 74 -11.22 -5.81 -7.11
CA LEU A 74 -10.40 -6.49 -8.11
C LEU A 74 -10.39 -8.00 -7.93
N ALA A 75 -10.29 -8.48 -6.68
CA ALA A 75 -10.38 -9.91 -6.36
C ALA A 75 -11.74 -10.48 -6.77
N HIS A 76 -12.83 -9.78 -6.44
CA HIS A 76 -14.19 -10.16 -6.80
C HIS A 76 -14.39 -10.23 -8.33
N VAL A 77 -13.98 -9.19 -9.08
CA VAL A 77 -14.09 -9.14 -10.54
C VAL A 77 -13.30 -10.26 -11.21
N ALA A 78 -12.15 -10.63 -10.62
CA ALA A 78 -11.32 -11.72 -11.13
C ALA A 78 -11.82 -13.13 -10.75
N GLY A 79 -12.78 -13.24 -9.83
CA GLY A 79 -13.19 -14.51 -9.23
C GLY A 79 -12.05 -15.18 -8.47
N ASN A 80 -11.20 -14.38 -7.81
CA ASN A 80 -10.00 -14.84 -7.11
C ASN A 80 -10.21 -14.71 -5.59
N ASP A 81 -10.35 -15.84 -4.91
CA ASP A 81 -10.54 -15.97 -3.47
C ASP A 81 -9.22 -16.17 -2.68
N GLU A 82 -8.07 -16.24 -3.37
CA GLU A 82 -6.77 -16.32 -2.72
C GLU A 82 -6.34 -14.95 -2.15
N ILE A 83 -6.71 -13.85 -2.83
CA ILE A 83 -6.37 -12.49 -2.39
C ILE A 83 -7.07 -12.14 -1.08
N ILE A 84 -8.36 -12.46 -0.97
CA ILE A 84 -9.17 -12.32 0.24
C ILE A 84 -10.02 -13.58 0.36
N PRO A 85 -9.64 -14.55 1.22
CA PRO A 85 -10.35 -15.81 1.34
C PRO A 85 -11.80 -15.66 1.82
N ASP A 86 -12.68 -16.53 1.35
CA ASP A 86 -14.08 -16.59 1.80
C ASP A 86 -14.22 -17.25 3.17
N GLU A 87 -13.30 -18.18 3.53
CA GLU A 87 -13.30 -18.82 4.84
C GLU A 87 -13.06 -17.77 5.96
N PRO A 88 -13.96 -17.63 6.93
CA PRO A 88 -13.96 -16.49 7.85
C PRO A 88 -12.66 -16.30 8.64
N VAL A 89 -12.08 -17.37 9.18
CA VAL A 89 -10.85 -17.27 9.99
C VAL A 89 -9.68 -16.79 9.14
N LYS A 90 -9.50 -17.38 7.96
CA LYS A 90 -8.45 -16.97 7.02
C LYS A 90 -8.68 -15.56 6.50
N ARG A 91 -9.93 -15.23 6.18
CA ARG A 91 -10.32 -13.89 5.73
C ARG A 91 -9.89 -12.83 6.72
N PHE A 92 -10.33 -12.95 7.97
CA PHE A 92 -9.99 -11.94 8.98
C PHE A 92 -8.51 -11.92 9.33
N ARG A 93 -7.82 -13.05 9.23
CA ARG A 93 -6.37 -13.09 9.38
C ARG A 93 -5.66 -12.27 8.28
N VAL A 94 -6.04 -12.45 7.02
CA VAL A 94 -5.52 -11.68 5.87
C VAL A 94 -5.86 -10.20 5.98
N LEU A 95 -7.12 -9.87 6.30
CA LEU A 95 -7.56 -8.47 6.42
C LEU A 95 -6.88 -7.75 7.62
N THR A 96 -6.60 -8.46 8.71
CA THR A 96 -5.85 -7.90 9.84
C THR A 96 -4.40 -7.61 9.46
N LEU A 97 -3.74 -8.53 8.74
CA LEU A 97 -2.40 -8.28 8.19
C LEU A 97 -2.41 -7.09 7.23
N GLN A 98 -3.40 -6.99 6.35
CA GLN A 98 -3.56 -5.84 5.45
C GLN A 98 -3.70 -4.54 6.26
N ALA A 99 -4.52 -4.52 7.30
CA ALA A 99 -4.72 -3.35 8.15
C ALA A 99 -3.44 -2.94 8.89
N LEU A 100 -2.68 -3.90 9.41
CA LEU A 100 -1.38 -3.67 10.05
C LEU A 100 -0.38 -3.04 9.08
N ALA A 101 -0.18 -3.66 7.91
CA ALA A 101 0.77 -3.18 6.90
C ALA A 101 0.37 -1.80 6.35
N GLN A 102 -0.92 -1.57 6.13
CA GLN A 102 -1.40 -0.25 5.73
C GLN A 102 -1.22 0.79 6.85
N GLY A 103 -1.38 0.42 8.12
CA GLY A 103 -1.07 1.29 9.24
C GLY A 103 0.40 1.70 9.31
N VAL A 104 1.32 0.82 8.91
CA VAL A 104 2.74 1.17 8.69
C VAL A 104 2.87 2.19 7.56
N SER A 105 2.22 1.96 6.41
CA SER A 105 2.22 2.91 5.28
C SER A 105 1.59 4.26 5.64
N ASP A 106 0.47 4.28 6.36
CA ASP A 106 -0.17 5.52 6.84
C ASP A 106 0.80 6.33 7.70
N SER A 107 1.47 5.67 8.64
CA SER A 107 2.46 6.30 9.51
C SER A 107 3.66 6.82 8.71
N ALA A 108 4.15 6.06 7.74
CA ALA A 108 5.28 6.44 6.90
C ALA A 108 4.96 7.64 5.98
N VAL A 109 3.77 7.65 5.37
CA VAL A 109 3.30 8.78 4.54
C VAL A 109 3.08 10.02 5.39
N ALA A 110 2.47 9.88 6.57
CA ALA A 110 2.26 10.98 7.49
C ALA A 110 3.60 11.58 7.96
N TYR A 111 4.58 10.74 8.32
CA TYR A 111 5.93 11.19 8.65
C TYR A 111 6.59 11.92 7.46
N ARG A 112 6.48 11.37 6.25
CA ARG A 112 7.04 11.99 5.04
C ARG A 112 6.44 13.38 4.78
N TYR A 113 5.16 13.58 5.03
CA TYR A 113 4.51 14.89 4.89
C TYR A 113 4.95 15.85 5.98
N GLU A 114 5.12 15.38 7.21
CA GLU A 114 5.62 16.22 8.30
C GLU A 114 7.01 16.78 8.00
N VAL A 115 7.95 15.92 7.58
CA VAL A 115 9.34 16.34 7.33
C VAL A 115 9.55 17.02 5.99
N GLY A 116 8.73 16.72 4.97
CA GLY A 116 8.98 17.15 3.59
C GLY A 116 8.03 18.22 3.06
N VAL A 117 6.89 18.44 3.69
CA VAL A 117 5.87 19.39 3.22
C VAL A 117 5.58 20.46 4.27
N ARG A 118 5.50 20.09 5.54
CA ARG A 118 5.27 21.06 6.63
C ARG A 118 6.47 22.00 6.76
N PRO A 119 6.26 23.33 6.90
CA PRO A 119 7.34 24.29 7.17
C PRO A 119 8.14 23.87 8.42
N LYS A 120 9.48 23.95 8.34
CA LYS A 120 10.39 23.47 9.39
C LYS A 120 10.06 23.99 10.80
N GLY A 121 9.69 25.27 10.92
CA GLY A 121 9.32 25.86 12.20
C GLY A 121 7.97 25.42 12.78
N LEU A 122 7.19 24.62 12.03
CA LEU A 122 5.89 24.09 12.44
C LEU A 122 5.90 22.54 12.57
N GLN A 123 7.05 21.90 12.39
CA GLN A 123 7.20 20.45 12.59
C GLN A 123 7.15 20.12 14.09
N TRP A 124 6.51 18.99 14.41
CA TRP A 124 6.33 18.58 15.79
C TRP A 124 7.13 17.31 16.10
N ASP A 125 8.26 17.48 16.78
CA ASP A 125 9.22 16.41 17.08
C ASP A 125 8.62 15.22 17.83
N ASP A 126 7.78 15.46 18.85
CA ASP A 126 7.21 14.35 19.63
C ASP A 126 6.19 13.54 18.81
N TRP A 127 5.46 14.19 17.92
CA TRP A 127 4.59 13.51 16.98
C TRP A 127 5.39 12.66 15.97
N MET A 128 6.51 13.18 15.47
CA MET A 128 7.42 12.44 14.59
C MET A 128 8.02 11.22 15.28
N LYS A 129 8.54 11.38 16.52
CA LYS A 129 9.05 10.27 17.33
C LYS A 129 7.98 9.20 17.56
N ARG A 130 6.75 9.62 17.92
CA ARG A 130 5.63 8.69 18.11
C ARG A 130 5.25 7.96 16.83
N THR A 131 5.30 8.63 15.70
CA THR A 131 5.01 8.05 14.39
C THR A 131 6.04 7.00 14.01
N VAL A 132 7.33 7.28 14.19
CA VAL A 132 8.42 6.31 14.00
C VAL A 132 8.26 5.10 14.94
N SER A 133 7.89 5.34 16.20
CA SER A 133 7.59 4.25 17.15
C SER A 133 6.47 3.33 16.68
N ARG A 134 5.40 3.86 16.05
CA ARG A 134 4.32 3.05 15.46
C ARG A 134 4.80 2.22 14.28
N ILE A 135 5.62 2.81 13.40
CA ILE A 135 6.23 2.08 12.28
C ILE A 135 7.03 0.89 12.81
N ASN A 136 7.93 1.13 13.76
CA ASN A 136 8.77 0.07 14.32
C ASN A 136 7.95 -1.03 15.00
N ALA A 137 6.94 -0.67 15.78
CA ALA A 137 6.06 -1.65 16.44
C ALA A 137 5.31 -2.53 15.41
N GLY A 138 4.83 -1.91 14.32
CA GLY A 138 4.19 -2.66 13.23
C GLY A 138 5.15 -3.58 12.51
N LEU A 139 6.39 -3.14 12.26
CA LEU A 139 7.43 -3.96 11.64
C LEU A 139 7.87 -5.13 12.53
N ASP A 140 7.99 -4.91 13.84
CA ASP A 140 8.32 -5.95 14.81
C ASP A 140 7.23 -7.03 14.88
N ASP A 141 5.97 -6.63 14.78
CA ASP A 141 4.85 -7.55 14.74
C ASP A 141 4.80 -8.33 13.42
N LEU A 142 5.03 -7.65 12.29
CA LEU A 142 5.14 -8.28 10.98
C LEU A 142 6.24 -9.34 10.92
N ASP A 143 7.39 -9.08 11.54
CA ASP A 143 8.50 -10.03 11.57
C ASP A 143 8.18 -11.29 12.39
N ARG A 144 7.45 -11.14 13.53
CA ARG A 144 7.28 -12.21 14.51
C ARG A 144 6.04 -13.06 14.32
N ASN A 145 4.94 -12.49 13.85
CA ASN A 145 3.62 -13.08 14.05
C ASN A 145 2.85 -13.43 12.78
N TRP A 146 3.44 -13.27 11.58
CA TRP A 146 2.69 -13.32 10.32
C TRP A 146 3.28 -14.24 9.26
N SER A 147 4.27 -15.09 9.61
CA SER A 147 4.92 -16.01 8.66
C SER A 147 3.95 -16.98 7.99
N ASP A 148 2.85 -17.34 8.68
CA ASP A 148 1.79 -18.22 8.19
C ASP A 148 0.95 -17.58 7.05
N VAL A 149 0.88 -16.24 6.97
CA VAL A 149 0.08 -15.50 5.99
C VAL A 149 0.94 -14.88 4.90
N LEU A 150 2.19 -14.52 5.22
CA LEU A 150 3.11 -13.87 4.29
C LEU A 150 3.59 -14.79 3.16
N GLY A 151 3.49 -16.12 3.32
CA GLY A 151 3.99 -17.10 2.36
C GLY A 151 3.29 -17.13 0.99
N HIS A 152 2.11 -16.51 0.86
CA HIS A 152 1.31 -16.50 -0.36
C HIS A 152 0.90 -15.07 -0.74
N ALA A 153 0.61 -14.84 -2.04
CA ALA A 153 0.09 -13.56 -2.48
C ALA A 153 -1.37 -13.39 -2.04
N ASN A 154 -1.60 -12.49 -1.09
CA ASN A 154 -2.91 -12.11 -0.58
C ASN A 154 -2.90 -10.61 -0.25
N ALA A 155 -4.05 -10.03 0.09
CA ALA A 155 -4.19 -8.60 0.37
C ALA A 155 -3.22 -8.11 1.47
N GLY A 156 -2.95 -8.95 2.48
CA GLY A 156 -2.02 -8.63 3.56
C GLY A 156 -0.56 -8.66 3.13
N SER A 157 -0.12 -9.71 2.45
CA SER A 157 1.26 -9.86 1.99
C SER A 157 1.62 -8.81 0.91
N ILE A 158 0.69 -8.50 0.00
CA ILE A 158 0.85 -7.40 -0.97
C ILE A 158 1.04 -6.07 -0.23
N ALA A 159 0.17 -5.78 0.75
CA ALA A 159 0.28 -4.56 1.54
C ALA A 159 1.61 -4.50 2.30
N ALA A 160 2.06 -5.60 2.91
CA ALA A 160 3.34 -5.67 3.61
C ALA A 160 4.53 -5.40 2.66
N ALA A 161 4.62 -6.12 1.53
CA ALA A 161 5.72 -5.97 0.58
C ALA A 161 5.80 -4.54 -0.01
N VAL A 162 4.65 -3.95 -0.34
CA VAL A 162 4.58 -2.58 -0.85
C VAL A 162 4.96 -1.56 0.23
N SER A 163 4.53 -1.77 1.47
CA SER A 163 4.90 -0.90 2.60
C SER A 163 6.41 -0.90 2.83
N LEU A 164 7.05 -2.07 2.82
CA LEU A 164 8.50 -2.20 2.98
C LEU A 164 9.26 -1.53 1.84
N SER A 165 8.80 -1.71 0.60
CA SER A 165 9.37 -1.02 -0.57
C SER A 165 9.24 0.50 -0.46
N TYR A 166 8.13 1.01 0.12
CA TYR A 166 7.95 2.43 0.35
C TYR A 166 8.91 2.97 1.42
N LEU A 167 9.14 2.19 2.50
CA LEU A 167 10.13 2.55 3.51
C LEU A 167 11.55 2.63 2.91
N ASP A 168 11.94 1.67 2.07
CA ASP A 168 13.22 1.73 1.35
C ASP A 168 13.34 2.99 0.50
N PHE A 169 12.28 3.32 -0.21
CA PHE A 169 12.29 4.44 -1.16
C PHE A 169 12.27 5.82 -0.49
N ARG A 170 11.55 5.97 0.62
CA ARG A 170 11.29 7.28 1.25
C ARG A 170 11.93 7.48 2.61
N LEU A 171 12.20 6.42 3.33
CA LEU A 171 12.63 6.42 4.72
C LEU A 171 13.75 5.40 4.95
N GLY A 172 14.68 5.26 3.99
CA GLY A 172 15.78 4.28 4.06
C GLY A 172 16.61 4.39 5.33
N ASP A 173 16.79 5.61 5.86
CA ASP A 173 17.53 5.86 7.11
C ASP A 173 16.90 5.21 8.35
N LEU A 174 15.62 4.81 8.29
CA LEU A 174 14.98 4.04 9.39
C LEU A 174 15.60 2.66 9.57
N GLY A 175 16.28 2.12 8.56
CA GLY A 175 16.95 0.83 8.64
C GLY A 175 16.00 -0.30 9.06
N TRP A 176 14.83 -0.39 8.46
CA TRP A 176 13.74 -1.27 8.88
C TRP A 176 14.13 -2.77 8.96
N ARG A 177 15.18 -3.19 8.25
CA ARG A 177 15.69 -4.57 8.27
C ARG A 177 16.41 -4.94 9.56
N ASN A 178 16.90 -3.94 10.30
CA ASN A 178 17.70 -4.20 11.50
C ASN A 178 16.89 -4.96 12.55
N GLY A 179 17.33 -6.18 12.87
CA GLY A 179 16.68 -7.06 13.84
C GLY A 179 15.40 -7.74 13.35
N ARG A 180 15.11 -7.74 12.02
CA ARG A 180 13.88 -8.31 11.40
C ARG A 180 14.22 -9.24 10.24
N PRO A 181 14.91 -10.37 10.49
CA PRO A 181 15.41 -11.25 9.43
C PRO A 181 14.29 -11.97 8.66
N GLN A 182 13.17 -12.33 9.30
CA GLN A 182 12.06 -13.00 8.63
C GLN A 182 11.35 -12.04 7.66
N LEU A 183 11.13 -10.82 8.09
CA LEU A 183 10.51 -9.78 7.27
C LEU A 183 11.42 -9.37 6.10
N GLN A 184 12.73 -9.33 6.30
CA GLN A 184 13.72 -9.11 5.24
C GLN A 184 13.64 -10.22 4.20
N ALA A 185 13.71 -11.48 4.61
CA ALA A 185 13.65 -12.64 3.71
C ALA A 185 12.32 -12.65 2.90
N PHE A 186 11.19 -12.38 3.57
CA PHE A 186 9.91 -12.22 2.91
C PHE A 186 9.96 -11.16 1.80
N HIS A 187 10.44 -9.95 2.13
CA HIS A 187 10.48 -8.85 1.17
C HIS A 187 11.39 -9.13 -0.02
N GLU A 188 12.56 -9.73 0.21
CA GLU A 188 13.50 -10.14 -0.84
C GLU A 188 12.87 -11.14 -1.81
N GLU A 189 12.11 -12.11 -1.30
CA GLU A 189 11.44 -13.10 -2.14
C GLU A 189 10.21 -12.51 -2.84
N PHE A 190 9.34 -11.81 -2.11
CA PHE A 190 8.12 -11.24 -2.67
C PHE A 190 8.42 -10.19 -3.75
N SER A 191 9.51 -9.43 -3.63
CA SER A 191 9.93 -8.42 -4.59
C SER A 191 10.32 -8.98 -5.96
N LYS A 192 10.60 -10.27 -6.08
CA LYS A 192 10.89 -10.94 -7.36
C LYS A 192 9.64 -11.22 -8.20
N ARG A 193 8.45 -11.10 -7.62
CA ARG A 193 7.19 -11.35 -8.33
C ARG A 193 7.04 -10.37 -9.51
N PRO A 194 6.55 -10.83 -10.67
CA PRO A 194 6.38 -9.98 -11.86
C PRO A 194 5.57 -8.71 -11.61
N SER A 195 4.57 -8.78 -10.74
CA SER A 195 3.74 -7.64 -10.31
C SER A 195 4.55 -6.56 -9.58
N MET A 196 5.45 -6.98 -8.70
CA MET A 196 6.33 -6.08 -7.94
C MET A 196 7.41 -5.46 -8.84
N VAL A 197 7.98 -6.25 -9.76
CA VAL A 197 8.99 -5.78 -10.72
C VAL A 197 8.39 -4.76 -11.69
N LYS A 198 7.21 -5.04 -12.27
CA LYS A 198 6.52 -4.11 -13.19
C LYS A 198 6.14 -2.78 -12.52
N THR A 199 5.94 -2.77 -11.22
CA THR A 199 5.55 -1.58 -10.44
C THR A 199 6.70 -1.02 -9.60
N ALA A 200 7.94 -1.42 -9.88
CA ALA A 200 9.11 -0.99 -9.11
C ALA A 200 9.22 0.54 -9.08
N LEU A 201 9.52 1.08 -7.89
CA LEU A 201 9.72 2.51 -7.71
C LEU A 201 11.07 2.89 -8.31
N GLN A 202 11.09 3.90 -9.16
CA GLN A 202 12.32 4.44 -9.77
C GLN A 202 12.70 5.75 -9.07
N ALA A 203 13.96 5.87 -8.70
CA ALA A 203 14.53 7.16 -8.31
C ALA A 203 14.48 8.08 -9.53
N LYS A 204 13.87 9.26 -9.37
CA LYS A 204 13.89 10.32 -10.38
C LYS A 204 15.20 11.07 -10.32
#